data_47efab32352d2fd3cef0861aa3a956c5
#
_entry.id   47efab32352d2fd3cef0861aa3a956c5
#
_cell.length_a   1.000
_cell.length_b   1.000
_cell.length_c   1.000
_cell.angle_alpha   90.00
_cell.angle_beta   90.00
_cell.angle_gamma   90.00
#
_symmetry.space_group_name_H-M   'P 1'
#
loop_
_entity.id
_entity.type
_entity.pdbx_description
1 polymer ?
#
loop_
_entity_poly.entity_id
_entity_poly.type
_entity_poly.pdbx_seq_one_letter_code
_entity_poly.pdbx_strand_id
1 'polypeptide(L)'
;MRVLHVIPSVAPRYGGPSRAVVDMCRALREVGVETLIATTDADGEGRLTIDLGRETSFGGVPAVFFPRQWSEAYKYSRPLARWLGSHVREFDVVHIHAVFSHACLAAAKACRASGVPYVIRPLGTLDPWSLGQKSLRKKLFWHLGVRRMLDGAAAIHYTARPEQTLAEESLGLGRGVVVPLGVEVGSLNGASGFESQGRSVESPCRSPYVLVLSRLHPKKGLDLLLPAFLSTVKRPEFAEWKLVLAGDGEGEYVESLRRLVGRQGGEAHVIFAGWLEGEKRGAALRGAAALALTSYQENFGLCAVEALACGVPVVVSPHVNLAPEIEAAGAGWVTPLELDALTRTLADTLSDAGARARRGAAGRELVRRRFSWEAIARQLVSVYEVSRQEGHASS
;
A
#
# COMPACT_ATOMS: atom_id res chain seq x y z
N MET A 1 -6.01 -10.34 -23.90
CA MET A 1 -5.30 -11.03 -22.81
C MET A 1 -6.21 -11.11 -21.59
N ARG A 2 -6.32 -12.31 -20.99
CA ARG A 2 -7.10 -12.54 -19.76
C ARG A 2 -6.16 -12.81 -18.59
N VAL A 3 -6.25 -12.05 -17.51
CA VAL A 3 -5.39 -12.13 -16.35
C VAL A 3 -6.21 -12.42 -15.09
N LEU A 4 -5.84 -13.50 -14.36
CA LEU A 4 -6.44 -13.83 -13.08
C LEU A 4 -5.60 -13.20 -11.95
N HIS A 5 -6.20 -12.39 -11.12
CA HIS A 5 -5.59 -11.85 -9.92
C HIS A 5 -6.01 -12.67 -8.70
N VAL A 6 -5.05 -13.29 -8.03
CA VAL A 6 -5.32 -14.08 -6.80
C VAL A 6 -4.76 -13.36 -5.60
N ILE A 7 -5.64 -13.02 -4.66
CA ILE A 7 -5.29 -12.34 -3.41
C ILE A 7 -6.01 -13.02 -2.24
N PRO A 8 -5.39 -13.12 -1.04
CA PRO A 8 -6.03 -13.76 0.11
C PRO A 8 -7.33 -13.10 0.56
N SER A 9 -7.43 -11.78 0.48
CA SER A 9 -8.63 -11.00 0.74
C SER A 9 -8.55 -9.60 0.14
N VAL A 10 -9.71 -9.07 -0.26
CA VAL A 10 -9.89 -7.68 -0.73
C VAL A 10 -10.66 -6.82 0.28
N ALA A 11 -10.92 -7.30 1.49
CA ALA A 11 -11.64 -6.52 2.50
C ALA A 11 -10.89 -5.23 2.87
N PRO A 12 -11.61 -4.09 3.03
CA PRO A 12 -10.99 -2.78 3.29
C PRO A 12 -10.07 -2.72 4.49
N ARG A 13 -10.36 -3.48 5.54
CA ARG A 13 -9.54 -3.54 6.77
C ARG A 13 -8.08 -3.98 6.55
N TYR A 14 -7.77 -4.69 5.45
CA TYR A 14 -6.38 -5.04 5.13
C TYR A 14 -5.62 -3.91 4.45
N GLY A 15 -6.30 -2.77 4.18
CA GLY A 15 -5.69 -1.52 3.78
C GLY A 15 -5.19 -1.47 2.33
N GLY A 16 -4.06 -0.80 2.13
CA GLY A 16 -3.50 -0.50 0.82
C GLY A 16 -3.40 -1.67 -0.17
N PRO A 17 -2.89 -2.85 0.20
CA PRO A 17 -2.78 -3.98 -0.73
C PRO A 17 -4.11 -4.44 -1.35
N SER A 18 -5.18 -4.49 -0.56
CA SER A 18 -6.52 -4.90 -1.00
C SER A 18 -7.11 -3.89 -2.00
N ARG A 19 -7.01 -2.60 -1.69
CA ARG A 19 -7.43 -1.53 -2.59
C ARG A 19 -6.62 -1.52 -3.88
N ALA A 20 -5.30 -1.62 -3.78
CA ALA A 20 -4.40 -1.57 -4.93
C ALA A 20 -4.67 -2.68 -5.97
N VAL A 21 -5.12 -3.88 -5.56
CA VAL A 21 -5.48 -4.94 -6.51
C VAL A 21 -6.74 -4.57 -7.30
N VAL A 22 -7.74 -4.02 -6.65
CA VAL A 22 -8.99 -3.58 -7.32
C VAL A 22 -8.68 -2.45 -8.31
N ASP A 23 -7.93 -1.44 -7.88
CA ASP A 23 -7.55 -0.31 -8.74
C ASP A 23 -6.65 -0.75 -9.90
N MET A 24 -5.71 -1.67 -9.65
CA MET A 24 -4.88 -2.30 -10.68
C MET A 24 -5.72 -3.03 -11.74
N CYS A 25 -6.69 -3.84 -11.32
CA CYS A 25 -7.58 -4.55 -12.24
C CYS A 25 -8.43 -3.57 -13.06
N ARG A 26 -8.91 -2.48 -12.45
CA ARG A 26 -9.66 -1.44 -13.17
C ARG A 26 -8.80 -0.80 -14.26
N ALA A 27 -7.59 -0.38 -13.92
CA ALA A 27 -6.66 0.24 -14.86
C ALA A 27 -6.24 -0.70 -15.99
N LEU A 28 -6.03 -1.99 -15.71
CA LEU A 28 -5.74 -3.00 -16.72
C LEU A 28 -6.91 -3.16 -17.70
N ARG A 29 -8.16 -3.09 -17.23
CA ARG A 29 -9.35 -3.15 -18.10
C ARG A 29 -9.46 -1.93 -19.01
N GLU A 30 -9.07 -0.75 -18.54
CA GLU A 30 -9.02 0.49 -19.36
C GLU A 30 -8.02 0.40 -20.53
N VAL A 31 -6.98 -0.43 -20.39
CA VAL A 31 -6.01 -0.71 -21.48
C VAL A 31 -6.30 -2.01 -22.24
N GLY A 32 -7.51 -2.56 -22.12
CA GLY A 32 -7.97 -3.70 -22.91
C GLY A 32 -7.60 -5.08 -22.37
N VAL A 33 -7.18 -5.20 -21.11
CA VAL A 33 -6.92 -6.50 -20.46
C VAL A 33 -8.16 -6.96 -19.70
N GLU A 34 -8.65 -8.17 -19.98
CA GLU A 34 -9.70 -8.78 -19.18
C GLU A 34 -9.13 -9.25 -17.83
N THR A 35 -9.72 -8.82 -16.73
CA THR A 35 -9.27 -9.16 -15.40
C THR A 35 -10.37 -9.82 -14.57
N LEU A 36 -10.02 -10.81 -13.77
CA LEU A 36 -10.88 -11.42 -12.75
C LEU A 36 -10.10 -11.53 -11.44
N ILE A 37 -10.74 -11.20 -10.33
CA ILE A 37 -10.18 -11.39 -8.99
C ILE A 37 -10.73 -12.70 -8.39
N ALA A 38 -9.86 -13.61 -7.96
CA ALA A 38 -10.23 -14.76 -7.14
C ALA A 38 -9.70 -14.56 -5.71
N THR A 39 -10.59 -14.61 -4.72
CA THR A 39 -10.26 -14.23 -3.35
C THR A 39 -11.12 -14.99 -2.32
N THR A 40 -10.86 -14.79 -1.03
CA THR A 40 -11.73 -15.31 0.03
C THR A 40 -12.62 -14.21 0.60
N ASP A 41 -13.67 -14.62 1.31
CA ASP A 41 -14.58 -13.76 2.07
C ASP A 41 -13.98 -13.27 3.41
N ALA A 42 -12.70 -13.46 3.66
CA ALA A 42 -12.06 -13.11 4.91
C ALA A 42 -12.14 -11.60 5.19
N ASP A 43 -12.58 -11.23 6.40
CA ASP A 43 -12.64 -9.86 6.91
C ASP A 43 -12.31 -9.84 8.42
N GLY A 44 -11.04 -10.04 8.74
CA GLY A 44 -10.59 -10.24 10.11
C GLY A 44 -11.22 -11.46 10.74
N GLU A 45 -11.77 -11.34 11.95
CA GLU A 45 -12.53 -12.43 12.58
C GLU A 45 -13.86 -12.68 11.86
N GLY A 46 -14.42 -11.67 11.22
CA GLY A 46 -15.65 -11.75 10.43
C GLY A 46 -15.44 -12.25 9.00
N ARG A 47 -16.49 -12.05 8.18
CA ARG A 47 -16.53 -12.36 6.76
C ARG A 47 -17.26 -11.25 6.02
N LEU A 48 -16.89 -11.05 4.76
CA LEU A 48 -17.64 -10.18 3.87
C LEU A 48 -19.01 -10.78 3.57
N THR A 49 -20.04 -9.95 3.61
CA THR A 49 -21.40 -10.32 3.15
C THR A 49 -21.46 -10.18 1.64
N ILE A 50 -21.20 -11.28 0.93
CA ILE A 50 -21.09 -11.31 -0.52
C ILE A 50 -21.44 -12.70 -1.07
N ASP A 51 -21.88 -12.78 -2.32
CA ASP A 51 -22.15 -14.04 -3.00
C ASP A 51 -20.87 -14.86 -3.20
N LEU A 52 -20.95 -16.13 -2.85
CA LEU A 52 -19.80 -17.04 -2.94
C LEU A 52 -19.89 -17.96 -4.15
N GLY A 53 -18.76 -18.26 -4.77
CA GLY A 53 -18.63 -19.20 -5.88
C GLY A 53 -19.23 -18.71 -7.21
N ARG A 54 -19.65 -17.46 -7.29
CA ARG A 54 -20.18 -16.81 -8.50
C ARG A 54 -19.40 -15.54 -8.79
N GLU A 55 -19.30 -15.20 -10.07
CA GLU A 55 -18.75 -13.92 -10.47
C GLU A 55 -19.70 -12.79 -10.04
N THR A 56 -19.15 -11.79 -9.38
CA THR A 56 -19.86 -10.59 -8.92
C THR A 56 -19.00 -9.36 -9.19
N SER A 57 -19.59 -8.18 -9.19
CA SER A 57 -18.84 -6.93 -9.27
C SER A 57 -18.38 -6.48 -7.88
N PHE A 58 -17.09 -6.29 -7.70
CA PHE A 58 -16.51 -5.74 -6.50
C PHE A 58 -15.63 -4.52 -6.81
N GLY A 59 -16.03 -3.34 -6.36
CA GLY A 59 -15.35 -2.10 -6.70
C GLY A 59 -15.29 -1.82 -8.22
N GLY A 60 -16.29 -2.26 -8.98
CA GLY A 60 -16.36 -2.11 -10.44
C GLY A 60 -15.51 -3.12 -11.22
N VAL A 61 -14.99 -4.16 -10.58
CA VAL A 61 -14.18 -5.21 -11.20
C VAL A 61 -14.82 -6.58 -10.99
N PRO A 62 -14.81 -7.50 -11.98
CA PRO A 62 -15.27 -8.87 -11.79
C PRO A 62 -14.44 -9.59 -10.72
N ALA A 63 -15.13 -10.26 -9.80
CA ALA A 63 -14.51 -11.03 -8.72
C ALA A 63 -15.31 -12.27 -8.36
N VAL A 64 -14.62 -13.33 -7.94
CA VAL A 64 -15.22 -14.54 -7.39
C VAL A 64 -14.70 -14.74 -5.97
N PHE A 65 -15.62 -14.90 -5.03
CA PHE A 65 -15.32 -15.05 -3.62
C PHE A 65 -15.53 -16.49 -3.16
N PHE A 66 -14.67 -16.95 -2.27
CA PHE A 66 -14.73 -18.28 -1.71
C PHE A 66 -14.69 -18.25 -0.18
N PRO A 67 -15.37 -19.19 0.51
CA PRO A 67 -15.42 -19.17 1.96
C PRO A 67 -14.04 -19.45 2.56
N ARG A 68 -13.59 -18.60 3.47
CA ARG A 68 -12.49 -18.92 4.39
C ARG A 68 -12.97 -19.99 5.36
N GLN A 69 -12.24 -21.08 5.48
CA GLN A 69 -12.69 -22.22 6.30
C GLN A 69 -12.04 -22.29 7.68
N TRP A 70 -10.79 -21.81 7.82
CA TRP A 70 -10.04 -21.92 9.08
C TRP A 70 -9.40 -20.58 9.46
N SER A 71 -8.14 -20.64 9.80
CA SER A 71 -7.31 -19.54 10.30
C SER A 71 -7.40 -18.26 9.47
N GLU A 72 -7.69 -17.16 10.16
CA GLU A 72 -7.62 -15.82 9.58
C GLU A 72 -6.21 -15.51 9.02
N ALA A 73 -5.17 -15.90 9.72
CA ALA A 73 -3.79 -15.63 9.30
C ALA A 73 -3.40 -16.36 8.01
N TYR A 74 -3.91 -17.57 7.77
CA TYR A 74 -3.57 -18.39 6.60
C TYR A 74 -4.60 -18.31 5.48
N LYS A 75 -5.82 -17.91 5.80
CA LYS A 75 -6.96 -17.76 4.87
C LYS A 75 -7.19 -19.02 4.03
N TYR A 76 -7.26 -20.16 4.70
CA TYR A 76 -7.49 -21.45 4.05
C TYR A 76 -8.86 -21.50 3.36
N SER A 77 -8.88 -21.94 2.09
CA SER A 77 -10.11 -22.16 1.33
C SER A 77 -9.94 -23.32 0.35
N ARG A 78 -10.51 -24.46 0.68
CA ARG A 78 -10.53 -25.62 -0.23
C ARG A 78 -11.37 -25.36 -1.49
N PRO A 79 -12.52 -24.66 -1.41
CA PRO A 79 -13.27 -24.30 -2.62
C PRO A 79 -12.47 -23.44 -3.59
N LEU A 80 -11.72 -22.44 -3.11
CA LEU A 80 -10.83 -21.63 -3.95
C LEU A 80 -9.78 -22.52 -4.64
N ALA A 81 -9.13 -23.41 -3.90
CA ALA A 81 -8.11 -24.28 -4.47
C ALA A 81 -8.67 -25.21 -5.55
N ARG A 82 -9.88 -25.75 -5.38
CA ARG A 82 -10.56 -26.56 -6.38
C ARG A 82 -10.90 -25.76 -7.63
N TRP A 83 -11.46 -24.58 -7.44
CA TRP A 83 -11.83 -23.66 -8.52
C TRP A 83 -10.59 -23.29 -9.35
N LEU A 84 -9.48 -22.91 -8.70
CA LEU A 84 -8.22 -22.64 -9.37
C LEU A 84 -7.74 -23.82 -10.20
N GLY A 85 -7.80 -25.06 -9.68
CA GLY A 85 -7.43 -26.26 -10.41
C GLY A 85 -8.24 -26.51 -11.68
N SER A 86 -9.47 -26.05 -11.75
CA SER A 86 -10.36 -26.25 -12.88
C SER A 86 -10.33 -25.09 -13.90
N HIS A 87 -10.06 -23.84 -13.47
CA HIS A 87 -10.27 -22.64 -14.30
C HIS A 87 -8.97 -21.91 -14.66
N VAL A 88 -7.83 -22.21 -14.02
CA VAL A 88 -6.59 -21.46 -14.25
C VAL A 88 -6.17 -21.45 -15.73
N ARG A 89 -6.50 -22.49 -16.49
CA ARG A 89 -6.21 -22.62 -17.93
C ARG A 89 -7.01 -21.67 -18.84
N GLU A 90 -8.02 -21.01 -18.30
CA GLU A 90 -8.81 -20.01 -19.03
C GLU A 90 -8.11 -18.64 -19.10
N PHE A 91 -6.96 -18.50 -18.39
CA PHE A 91 -6.21 -17.26 -18.29
C PHE A 91 -4.83 -17.39 -18.92
N ASP A 92 -4.40 -16.31 -19.57
CA ASP A 92 -3.08 -16.19 -20.18
C ASP A 92 -1.96 -16.09 -19.12
N VAL A 93 -2.25 -15.40 -18.00
CA VAL A 93 -1.31 -15.16 -16.87
C VAL A 93 -2.10 -15.13 -15.56
N VAL A 94 -1.48 -15.60 -14.49
CA VAL A 94 -2.02 -15.44 -13.13
C VAL A 94 -1.11 -14.50 -12.32
N HIS A 95 -1.68 -13.42 -11.76
CA HIS A 95 -0.96 -12.51 -10.89
C HIS A 95 -1.31 -12.79 -9.41
N ILE A 96 -0.37 -13.31 -8.66
CA ILE A 96 -0.55 -13.74 -7.27
C ILE A 96 -0.08 -12.64 -6.34
N HIS A 97 -0.94 -12.19 -5.44
CA HIS A 97 -0.65 -11.11 -4.49
C HIS A 97 -0.50 -11.66 -3.07
N ALA A 98 0.66 -11.53 -2.49
CA ALA A 98 1.19 -12.10 -1.26
C ALA A 98 1.89 -13.46 -1.45
N VAL A 99 2.52 -13.97 -0.39
CA VAL A 99 3.26 -15.24 -0.44
C VAL A 99 2.88 -16.20 0.69
N PHE A 100 2.58 -15.73 1.90
CA PHE A 100 2.33 -16.56 3.08
C PHE A 100 0.86 -16.85 3.32
N SER A 101 0.12 -17.32 2.30
CA SER A 101 -1.28 -17.70 2.43
C SER A 101 -1.63 -18.92 1.60
N HIS A 102 -2.72 -19.58 1.99
CA HIS A 102 -3.22 -20.75 1.24
C HIS A 102 -3.61 -20.39 -0.20
N ALA A 103 -4.28 -19.25 -0.43
CA ALA A 103 -4.71 -18.82 -1.75
C ALA A 103 -3.53 -18.72 -2.73
N CYS A 104 -2.41 -18.13 -2.28
CA CYS A 104 -1.22 -17.94 -3.10
C CYS A 104 -0.53 -19.28 -3.45
N LEU A 105 -0.37 -20.17 -2.46
CA LEU A 105 0.22 -21.49 -2.68
C LEU A 105 -0.65 -22.36 -3.59
N ALA A 106 -1.97 -22.30 -3.43
CA ALA A 106 -2.93 -23.03 -4.27
C ALA A 106 -2.90 -22.51 -5.72
N ALA A 107 -2.84 -21.20 -5.93
CA ALA A 107 -2.74 -20.60 -7.26
C ALA A 107 -1.44 -21.03 -7.97
N ALA A 108 -0.30 -20.87 -7.32
CA ALA A 108 0.98 -21.27 -7.90
C ALA A 108 1.05 -22.78 -8.18
N LYS A 109 0.45 -23.62 -7.32
CA LYS A 109 0.34 -25.06 -7.56
C LYS A 109 -0.51 -25.36 -8.80
N ALA A 110 -1.67 -24.70 -8.94
CA ALA A 110 -2.56 -24.88 -10.10
C ALA A 110 -1.87 -24.43 -11.39
N CYS A 111 -1.21 -23.27 -11.38
CA CYS A 111 -0.45 -22.75 -12.53
C CYS A 111 0.63 -23.73 -12.99
N ARG A 112 1.48 -24.22 -12.08
CA ARG A 112 2.51 -25.20 -12.43
C ARG A 112 1.95 -26.51 -12.96
N ALA A 113 0.84 -26.98 -12.42
CA ALA A 113 0.20 -28.20 -12.90
C ALA A 113 -0.46 -28.05 -14.28
N SER A 114 -0.75 -26.82 -14.69
CA SER A 114 -1.45 -26.51 -15.93
C SER A 114 -0.57 -25.85 -17.00
N GLY A 115 0.70 -25.54 -16.70
CA GLY A 115 1.62 -24.84 -17.60
C GLY A 115 1.29 -23.34 -17.78
N VAL A 116 0.43 -22.75 -16.93
CA VAL A 116 0.07 -21.33 -17.01
C VAL A 116 1.11 -20.49 -16.30
N PRO A 117 1.72 -19.49 -16.95
CA PRO A 117 2.70 -18.62 -16.31
C PRO A 117 2.05 -17.77 -15.22
N TYR A 118 2.84 -17.45 -14.18
CA TYR A 118 2.35 -16.60 -13.11
C TYR A 118 3.40 -15.61 -12.61
N VAL A 119 2.92 -14.44 -12.23
CA VAL A 119 3.69 -13.35 -11.61
C VAL A 119 3.34 -13.29 -10.12
N ILE A 120 4.32 -13.05 -9.25
CA ILE A 120 4.09 -12.93 -7.80
C ILE A 120 4.44 -11.54 -7.32
N ARG A 121 3.53 -10.90 -6.56
CA ARG A 121 3.78 -9.66 -5.86
C ARG A 121 3.87 -9.90 -4.35
N PRO A 122 5.08 -9.85 -3.72
CA PRO A 122 5.30 -10.23 -2.33
C PRO A 122 4.70 -9.30 -1.29
N LEU A 123 4.38 -8.05 -1.62
CA LEU A 123 3.81 -7.04 -0.72
C LEU A 123 4.75 -6.69 0.45
N GLY A 124 6.05 -6.60 0.23
CA GLY A 124 7.04 -6.28 1.27
C GLY A 124 7.22 -7.37 2.32
N THR A 125 6.77 -8.59 2.06
CA THR A 125 6.86 -9.68 3.05
C THR A 125 8.16 -10.49 2.96
N LEU A 126 8.98 -10.24 1.94
CA LEU A 126 10.26 -10.91 1.71
C LEU A 126 11.47 -10.13 2.26
N ASP A 127 11.27 -8.95 2.85
CA ASP A 127 12.36 -8.23 3.50
C ASP A 127 12.78 -8.90 4.82
N PRO A 128 14.07 -8.74 5.25
CA PRO A 128 14.61 -9.40 6.45
C PRO A 128 13.84 -9.08 7.72
N TRP A 129 13.35 -7.83 7.87
CA TRP A 129 12.56 -7.45 9.04
C TRP A 129 11.23 -8.18 9.06
N SER A 130 10.52 -8.22 7.94
CA SER A 130 9.25 -8.95 7.82
C SER A 130 9.45 -10.45 8.01
N LEU A 131 10.53 -11.04 7.48
CA LEU A 131 10.85 -12.45 7.67
C LEU A 131 11.18 -12.79 9.13
N GLY A 132 11.79 -11.86 9.87
CA GLY A 132 12.07 -12.01 11.30
C GLY A 132 10.80 -12.10 12.17
N GLN A 133 9.69 -11.49 11.72
CA GLN A 133 8.41 -11.57 12.44
C GLN A 133 7.80 -12.97 12.29
N LYS A 134 7.43 -13.61 13.44
CA LYS A 134 6.86 -14.99 13.46
C LYS A 134 7.75 -16.00 12.69
N SER A 135 9.07 -15.90 12.85
CA SER A 135 10.10 -16.56 12.03
C SER A 135 9.93 -18.06 11.92
N LEU A 136 9.57 -18.78 13.00
CA LEU A 136 9.39 -20.24 12.99
C LEU A 136 8.27 -20.67 12.02
N ARG A 137 7.13 -19.98 12.05
CA ARG A 137 6.01 -20.26 11.13
C ARG A 137 6.39 -19.98 9.69
N LYS A 138 7.06 -18.84 9.43
CA LYS A 138 7.49 -18.48 8.08
C LYS A 138 8.57 -19.42 7.56
N LYS A 139 9.53 -19.86 8.38
CA LYS A 139 10.51 -20.89 8.01
C LYS A 139 9.82 -22.18 7.59
N LEU A 140 8.81 -22.64 8.34
CA LEU A 140 8.03 -23.82 7.97
C LEU A 140 7.34 -23.64 6.60
N PHE A 141 6.63 -22.53 6.40
CA PHE A 141 5.98 -22.24 5.12
C PHE A 141 6.96 -22.07 3.96
N TRP A 142 8.14 -21.54 4.23
CA TRP A 142 9.22 -21.42 3.26
C TRP A 142 9.59 -22.80 2.66
N HIS A 143 9.83 -23.76 3.52
CA HIS A 143 10.15 -25.13 3.10
C HIS A 143 8.95 -25.90 2.55
N LEU A 144 7.74 -25.64 3.03
CA LEU A 144 6.50 -26.30 2.57
C LEU A 144 5.99 -25.84 1.21
N GLY A 145 6.58 -24.81 0.61
CA GLY A 145 6.17 -24.45 -0.74
C GLY A 145 6.40 -23.01 -1.17
N VAL A 146 6.68 -22.09 -0.28
CA VAL A 146 6.90 -20.67 -0.65
C VAL A 146 8.13 -20.54 -1.56
N ARG A 147 9.24 -21.17 -1.22
CA ARG A 147 10.44 -21.15 -2.06
C ARG A 147 10.15 -21.71 -3.46
N ARG A 148 9.50 -22.87 -3.56
CA ARG A 148 9.11 -23.48 -4.83
C ARG A 148 8.12 -22.62 -5.63
N MET A 149 7.25 -21.88 -4.94
CA MET A 149 6.33 -20.94 -5.57
C MET A 149 7.11 -19.76 -6.18
N LEU A 150 8.09 -19.19 -5.48
CA LEU A 150 8.92 -18.10 -5.97
C LEU A 150 9.82 -18.53 -7.13
N ASP A 151 10.49 -19.67 -7.01
CA ASP A 151 11.38 -20.21 -8.05
C ASP A 151 10.63 -20.55 -9.35
N GLY A 152 9.38 -20.94 -9.28
CA GLY A 152 8.55 -21.23 -10.45
C GLY A 152 7.79 -20.04 -11.03
N ALA A 153 7.95 -18.84 -10.48
CA ALA A 153 7.33 -17.65 -11.03
C ALA A 153 8.02 -17.20 -12.33
N ALA A 154 7.26 -16.76 -13.33
CA ALA A 154 7.81 -16.12 -14.51
C ALA A 154 8.44 -14.75 -14.17
N ALA A 155 7.82 -13.99 -13.24
CA ALA A 155 8.40 -12.77 -12.69
C ALA A 155 8.00 -12.57 -11.23
N ILE A 156 8.86 -11.85 -10.47
CA ILE A 156 8.54 -11.38 -9.13
C ILE A 156 8.36 -9.86 -9.21
N HIS A 157 7.13 -9.41 -8.97
CA HIS A 157 6.73 -8.01 -9.07
C HIS A 157 7.00 -7.27 -7.76
N TYR A 158 8.05 -6.47 -7.72
CA TYR A 158 8.35 -5.55 -6.64
C TYR A 158 7.77 -4.16 -6.93
N THR A 159 7.46 -3.39 -5.89
CA THR A 159 6.87 -2.05 -6.03
C THR A 159 7.92 -0.94 -6.04
N ALA A 160 9.14 -1.22 -5.57
CA ALA A 160 10.25 -0.29 -5.54
C ALA A 160 11.58 -1.03 -5.69
N ARG A 161 12.60 -0.32 -6.19
CA ARG A 161 13.95 -0.90 -6.38
C ARG A 161 14.57 -1.39 -5.06
N PRO A 162 14.49 -0.66 -3.94
CA PRO A 162 15.03 -1.14 -2.66
C PRO A 162 14.35 -2.44 -2.17
N GLU A 163 13.04 -2.63 -2.44
CA GLU A 163 12.34 -3.88 -2.13
C GLU A 163 12.92 -5.05 -2.91
N GLN A 164 13.17 -4.85 -4.22
CA GLN A 164 13.78 -5.85 -5.09
C GLN A 164 15.18 -6.22 -4.59
N THR A 165 16.08 -5.24 -4.48
CA THR A 165 17.47 -5.45 -4.09
C THR A 165 17.56 -6.22 -2.77
N LEU A 166 16.81 -5.78 -1.77
CA LEU A 166 16.82 -6.40 -0.44
C LEU A 166 16.31 -7.84 -0.45
N ALA A 167 15.24 -8.12 -1.21
CA ALA A 167 14.69 -9.47 -1.31
C ALA A 167 15.59 -10.41 -2.13
N GLU A 168 16.13 -9.94 -3.25
CA GLU A 168 16.99 -10.75 -4.11
C GLU A 168 18.33 -11.09 -3.45
N GLU A 169 18.98 -10.12 -2.82
CA GLU A 169 20.23 -10.33 -2.08
C GLU A 169 20.05 -11.25 -0.88
N SER A 170 18.97 -11.06 -0.10
CA SER A 170 18.74 -11.84 1.12
C SER A 170 18.33 -13.29 0.86
N LEU A 171 17.66 -13.56 -0.27
CA LEU A 171 17.01 -14.84 -0.54
C LEU A 171 17.55 -15.57 -1.78
N GLY A 172 18.50 -14.97 -2.51
CA GLY A 172 19.01 -15.54 -3.76
C GLY A 172 17.88 -15.71 -4.78
N LEU A 173 17.01 -14.72 -4.93
CA LEU A 173 15.93 -14.70 -5.91
C LEU A 173 16.40 -14.01 -7.19
N GLY A 174 15.76 -14.31 -8.29
CA GLY A 174 15.93 -13.65 -9.57
C GLY A 174 14.59 -13.34 -10.23
N ARG A 175 14.62 -12.88 -11.49
CA ARG A 175 13.43 -12.55 -12.28
C ARG A 175 12.58 -11.41 -11.66
N GLY A 176 13.21 -10.53 -10.89
CA GLY A 176 12.54 -9.38 -10.30
C GLY A 176 12.24 -8.30 -11.33
N VAL A 177 11.03 -7.80 -11.32
CA VAL A 177 10.60 -6.63 -12.08
C VAL A 177 10.06 -5.59 -11.12
N VAL A 178 10.40 -4.32 -11.35
CA VAL A 178 9.89 -3.21 -10.53
C VAL A 178 8.79 -2.50 -11.29
N VAL A 179 7.56 -2.65 -10.81
CA VAL A 179 6.41 -1.89 -11.28
C VAL A 179 5.76 -1.25 -10.05
N PRO A 180 5.74 0.08 -9.93
CA PRO A 180 5.16 0.76 -8.77
C PRO A 180 3.65 0.53 -8.65
N LEU A 181 3.06 0.99 -7.53
CA LEU A 181 1.61 1.11 -7.42
C LEU A 181 1.15 2.43 -8.00
N GLY A 182 -0.01 2.40 -8.65
CA GLY A 182 -0.65 3.60 -9.14
C GLY A 182 -1.52 4.29 -8.10
N VAL A 183 -1.84 5.54 -8.37
CA VAL A 183 -2.88 6.31 -7.68
C VAL A 183 -3.82 6.93 -8.68
N GLU A 184 -5.07 7.07 -8.30
CA GLU A 184 -6.08 7.72 -9.14
C GLU A 184 -6.06 9.23 -8.88
N VAL A 185 -5.36 9.96 -9.74
CA VAL A 185 -5.15 11.41 -9.61
C VAL A 185 -6.48 12.19 -9.65
N GLY A 186 -7.44 11.74 -10.49
CA GLY A 186 -8.74 12.39 -10.66
C GLY A 186 -9.62 12.33 -9.41
N SER A 187 -9.70 11.19 -8.74
CA SER A 187 -10.53 11.00 -7.55
C SER A 187 -10.02 11.79 -6.35
N LEU A 188 -8.70 12.02 -6.26
CA LEU A 188 -8.09 12.78 -5.19
C LEU A 188 -8.26 14.30 -5.36
N ASN A 189 -8.47 14.77 -6.59
CA ASN A 189 -8.65 16.20 -6.91
C ASN A 189 -10.12 16.66 -6.88
N GLY A 190 -11.05 15.80 -6.44
CA GLY A 190 -12.48 16.14 -6.38
C GLY A 190 -13.19 16.10 -7.73
N ALA A 191 -12.53 15.59 -8.79
CA ALA A 191 -13.08 15.52 -10.15
C ALA A 191 -13.83 14.21 -10.47
N SER A 192 -13.94 13.28 -9.52
CA SER A 192 -14.77 12.09 -9.72
C SER A 192 -16.23 12.44 -9.49
N GLY A 193 -17.06 12.20 -10.52
CA GLY A 193 -18.48 12.56 -10.67
C GLY A 193 -19.47 11.92 -9.68
N PHE A 194 -19.10 11.81 -8.41
CA PHE A 194 -20.04 11.79 -7.31
C PHE A 194 -20.26 13.25 -6.92
N GLU A 195 -21.25 13.87 -7.53
CA GLU A 195 -21.85 15.09 -6.99
C GLU A 195 -22.23 14.81 -5.53
N SER A 196 -21.32 15.16 -4.61
CA SER A 196 -21.67 15.30 -3.21
C SER A 196 -22.68 16.42 -3.17
N GLN A 197 -23.94 16.07 -2.95
CA GLN A 197 -25.03 17.00 -2.72
C GLN A 197 -24.58 18.08 -1.72
N GLY A 198 -24.09 19.23 -2.21
CA GLY A 198 -24.06 20.52 -1.56
C GLY A 198 -23.39 20.68 -0.19
N ARG A 199 -22.65 19.68 0.33
CA ARG A 199 -21.89 19.82 1.58
C ARG A 199 -20.40 19.68 1.31
N SER A 200 -19.66 20.80 1.36
CA SER A 200 -18.21 20.74 1.43
C SER A 200 -17.80 19.94 2.69
N VAL A 201 -17.11 18.82 2.48
CA VAL A 201 -16.55 18.07 3.61
C VAL A 201 -15.42 18.89 4.20
N GLU A 202 -15.59 19.30 5.46
CA GLU A 202 -14.59 20.10 6.15
C GLU A 202 -13.29 19.32 6.40
N SER A 203 -12.17 20.02 6.31
CA SER A 203 -10.87 19.54 6.77
C SER A 203 -10.92 19.11 8.24
N PRO A 204 -10.11 18.16 8.69
CA PRO A 204 -10.09 17.69 10.07
C PRO A 204 -9.81 18.79 11.10
N CYS A 205 -9.22 19.89 10.68
CA CYS A 205 -9.10 21.12 11.48
C CYS A 205 -8.95 22.35 10.59
N ARG A 206 -9.19 23.56 11.18
CA ARG A 206 -9.06 24.86 10.51
C ARG A 206 -7.63 25.41 10.56
N SER A 207 -6.85 24.99 11.55
CA SER A 207 -5.45 25.39 11.68
C SER A 207 -4.58 24.69 10.63
N PRO A 208 -3.43 25.25 10.25
CA PRO A 208 -2.46 24.56 9.40
C PRO A 208 -1.97 23.28 10.10
N TYR A 209 -1.80 22.20 9.33
CA TYR A 209 -1.45 20.91 9.92
C TYR A 209 -0.52 20.06 9.06
N VAL A 210 0.22 19.21 9.77
CA VAL A 210 0.92 18.05 9.20
C VAL A 210 0.02 16.84 9.36
N LEU A 211 -0.15 16.06 8.31
CA LEU A 211 -0.99 14.85 8.30
C LEU A 211 -0.14 13.59 8.45
N VAL A 212 -0.56 12.70 9.31
CA VAL A 212 -0.19 11.28 9.30
C VAL A 212 -1.41 10.49 8.83
N LEU A 213 -1.25 9.70 7.78
CA LEU A 213 -2.34 8.91 7.21
C LEU A 213 -1.92 7.44 7.09
N SER A 214 -2.09 6.67 8.16
CA SER A 214 -1.67 5.27 8.23
C SER A 214 -2.32 4.54 9.39
N ARG A 215 -2.22 3.21 9.42
CA ARG A 215 -2.50 2.48 10.66
C ARG A 215 -1.56 2.98 11.76
N LEU A 216 -2.10 3.21 12.95
CA LEU A 216 -1.30 3.58 14.12
C LEU A 216 -0.62 2.32 14.66
N HIS A 217 0.65 2.17 14.32
CA HIS A 217 1.45 0.98 14.64
C HIS A 217 2.89 1.40 14.95
N PRO A 218 3.62 0.73 15.87
CA PRO A 218 5.00 1.09 16.22
C PRO A 218 5.93 1.27 15.02
N LYS A 219 5.74 0.47 13.98
CA LYS A 219 6.48 0.56 12.71
C LYS A 219 6.44 1.94 12.04
N LYS A 220 5.45 2.79 12.38
CA LYS A 220 5.25 4.10 11.75
C LYS A 220 6.09 5.23 12.38
N GLY A 221 6.87 4.93 13.42
CA GLY A 221 7.79 5.88 14.04
C GLY A 221 7.10 7.07 14.71
N LEU A 222 5.85 6.86 15.17
CA LEU A 222 5.08 7.92 15.84
C LEU A 222 5.65 8.27 17.21
N ASP A 223 6.37 7.36 17.81
CA ASP A 223 7.15 7.52 19.06
C ASP A 223 8.27 8.55 18.92
N LEU A 224 8.81 8.77 17.72
CA LEU A 224 9.78 9.82 17.40
C LEU A 224 9.11 11.08 16.80
N LEU A 225 8.12 10.89 15.92
CA LEU A 225 7.45 12.02 15.27
C LEU A 225 6.71 12.92 16.28
N LEU A 226 6.00 12.33 17.24
CA LEU A 226 5.25 13.09 18.24
C LEU A 226 6.15 14.01 19.07
N PRO A 227 7.23 13.52 19.72
CA PRO A 227 8.13 14.39 20.45
C PRO A 227 8.79 15.46 19.58
N ALA A 228 9.18 15.13 18.34
CA ALA A 228 9.78 16.09 17.42
C ALA A 228 8.81 17.21 17.05
N PHE A 229 7.57 16.85 16.72
CA PHE A 229 6.53 17.83 16.41
C PHE A 229 6.19 18.71 17.63
N LEU A 230 5.98 18.10 18.80
CA LEU A 230 5.68 18.85 20.04
C LEU A 230 6.84 19.75 20.46
N SER A 231 8.08 19.37 20.21
CA SER A 231 9.25 20.24 20.41
C SER A 231 9.23 21.43 19.43
N THR A 232 8.84 21.18 18.18
CA THR A 232 8.75 22.23 17.16
C THR A 232 7.69 23.28 17.50
N VAL A 233 6.48 22.86 17.89
CA VAL A 233 5.36 23.79 18.16
C VAL A 233 5.48 24.54 19.50
N LYS A 234 6.48 24.28 20.33
CA LYS A 234 6.83 25.14 21.46
C LYS A 234 7.38 26.48 21.05
N ARG A 235 7.85 26.61 19.81
CA ARG A 235 8.30 27.89 19.25
C ARG A 235 7.06 28.74 18.92
N PRO A 236 7.02 30.03 19.34
CA PRO A 236 5.83 30.87 19.17
C PRO A 236 5.31 30.96 17.72
N GLU A 237 6.22 30.96 16.75
CA GLU A 237 5.89 31.03 15.31
C GLU A 237 5.14 29.78 14.79
N PHE A 238 5.18 28.67 15.53
CA PHE A 238 4.50 27.43 15.18
C PHE A 238 3.35 27.06 16.12
N ALA A 239 2.97 27.92 17.05
CA ALA A 239 1.98 27.62 18.08
C ALA A 239 0.57 27.28 17.54
N GLU A 240 0.22 27.68 16.33
CA GLU A 240 -1.08 27.36 15.71
C GLU A 240 -1.10 26.00 14.99
N TRP A 241 0.08 25.41 14.73
CA TRP A 241 0.17 24.18 13.96
C TRP A 241 -0.36 22.96 14.71
N LYS A 242 -0.95 22.05 13.94
CA LYS A 242 -1.48 20.77 14.44
C LYS A 242 -0.81 19.59 13.75
N LEU A 243 -0.74 18.48 14.46
CA LEU A 243 -0.45 17.15 13.89
C LEU A 243 -1.75 16.36 13.90
N VAL A 244 -2.23 15.98 12.72
CA VAL A 244 -3.44 15.16 12.56
C VAL A 244 -3.03 13.73 12.33
N LEU A 245 -3.39 12.84 13.26
CA LEU A 245 -3.19 11.40 13.16
C LEU A 245 -4.47 10.75 12.65
N ALA A 246 -4.51 10.43 11.37
CA ALA A 246 -5.64 9.78 10.70
C ALA A 246 -5.35 8.28 10.49
N GLY A 247 -6.09 7.46 11.20
CA GLY A 247 -6.01 6.00 11.18
C GLY A 247 -6.30 5.37 12.51
N ASP A 248 -6.46 4.06 12.52
CA ASP A 248 -6.70 3.23 13.69
C ASP A 248 -5.50 2.31 13.99
N GLY A 249 -5.46 1.78 15.19
CA GLY A 249 -4.42 0.85 15.66
C GLY A 249 -4.91 -0.03 16.80
N GLU A 250 -4.00 -0.84 17.34
CA GLU A 250 -4.27 -1.59 18.56
C GLU A 250 -4.51 -0.62 19.72
N GLY A 251 -5.59 -0.84 20.47
CA GLY A 251 -6.04 0.10 21.51
C GLY A 251 -4.95 0.46 22.52
N GLU A 252 -4.16 -0.52 22.97
CA GLU A 252 -3.05 -0.30 23.91
C GLU A 252 -1.98 0.64 23.32
N TYR A 253 -1.64 0.46 22.04
CA TYR A 253 -0.67 1.33 21.37
C TYR A 253 -1.22 2.74 21.18
N VAL A 254 -2.47 2.89 20.74
CA VAL A 254 -3.12 4.20 20.59
C VAL A 254 -3.15 4.94 21.93
N GLU A 255 -3.50 4.26 23.01
CA GLU A 255 -3.48 4.84 24.36
C GLU A 255 -2.07 5.20 24.84
N SER A 256 -1.05 4.44 24.43
CA SER A 256 0.35 4.81 24.71
C SER A 256 0.75 6.11 24.02
N LEU A 257 0.29 6.33 22.78
CA LEU A 257 0.52 7.60 22.06
C LEU A 257 -0.23 8.76 22.72
N ARG A 258 -1.49 8.56 23.15
CA ARG A 258 -2.24 9.60 23.91
C ARG A 258 -1.52 9.99 25.20
N ARG A 259 -1.05 9.00 25.98
CA ARG A 259 -0.27 9.26 27.19
C ARG A 259 1.06 9.98 26.88
N LEU A 260 1.70 9.68 25.74
CA LEU A 260 2.91 10.39 25.30
C LEU A 260 2.62 11.87 25.07
N VAL A 261 1.54 12.17 24.33
CA VAL A 261 1.06 13.52 24.05
C VAL A 261 0.76 14.26 25.36
N GLY A 262 -0.02 13.65 26.29
CA GLY A 262 -0.38 14.26 27.58
C GLY A 262 0.83 14.56 28.45
N ARG A 263 1.81 13.65 28.54
CA ARG A 263 3.04 13.90 29.30
C ARG A 263 3.86 15.08 28.81
N GLN A 264 3.67 15.48 27.55
CA GLN A 264 4.36 16.63 26.93
C GLN A 264 3.50 17.88 26.84
N GLY A 265 2.25 17.85 27.36
CA GLY A 265 1.30 18.97 27.30
C GLY A 265 0.87 19.30 25.88
N GLY A 266 0.80 18.28 25.00
CA GLY A 266 0.60 18.43 23.58
C GLY A 266 -0.85 18.27 23.10
N GLU A 267 -1.83 18.14 24.02
CA GLU A 267 -3.24 17.83 23.68
C GLU A 267 -3.86 18.89 22.75
N ALA A 268 -3.46 20.15 22.92
CA ALA A 268 -3.91 21.23 22.05
C ALA A 268 -3.34 21.15 20.61
N HIS A 269 -2.26 20.40 20.40
CA HIS A 269 -1.53 20.35 19.13
C HIS A 269 -1.68 19.03 18.35
N VAL A 270 -2.22 17.97 18.96
CA VAL A 270 -2.35 16.65 18.33
C VAL A 270 -3.82 16.24 18.25
N ILE A 271 -4.28 15.95 17.04
CA ILE A 271 -5.65 15.52 16.75
C ILE A 271 -5.63 14.04 16.33
N PHE A 272 -6.30 13.20 17.09
CA PHE A 272 -6.55 11.80 16.73
C PHE A 272 -7.87 11.75 15.95
N ALA A 273 -7.77 11.75 14.61
CA ALA A 273 -8.94 11.86 13.71
C ALA A 273 -9.65 10.50 13.47
N GLY A 274 -9.06 9.38 13.95
CA GLY A 274 -9.58 8.05 13.66
C GLY A 274 -9.43 7.65 12.19
N TRP A 275 -10.14 6.62 11.78
CA TRP A 275 -10.11 6.12 10.41
C TRP A 275 -10.88 7.05 9.47
N LEU A 276 -10.22 7.52 8.40
CA LEU A 276 -10.80 8.38 7.38
C LEU A 276 -10.97 7.64 6.05
N GLU A 277 -12.16 7.75 5.45
CA GLU A 277 -12.51 7.14 4.16
C GLU A 277 -13.16 8.15 3.22
N GLY A 278 -13.20 7.81 1.93
CA GLY A 278 -13.89 8.57 0.90
C GLY A 278 -13.48 10.04 0.89
N GLU A 279 -14.47 10.92 0.82
CA GLU A 279 -14.22 12.37 0.73
C GLU A 279 -13.55 12.96 1.97
N LYS A 280 -13.80 12.44 3.18
CA LYS A 280 -13.11 12.89 4.41
C LYS A 280 -11.59 12.67 4.31
N ARG A 281 -11.18 11.53 3.74
CA ARG A 281 -9.77 11.21 3.50
C ARG A 281 -9.18 12.13 2.44
N GLY A 282 -9.90 12.37 1.35
CA GLY A 282 -9.50 13.32 0.31
C GLY A 282 -9.36 14.76 0.84
N ALA A 283 -10.32 15.23 1.63
CA ALA A 283 -10.28 16.55 2.25
C ALA A 283 -9.08 16.69 3.22
N ALA A 284 -8.79 15.66 4.02
CA ALA A 284 -7.64 15.66 4.92
C ALA A 284 -6.30 15.71 4.15
N LEU A 285 -6.20 15.03 3.01
CA LEU A 285 -5.01 15.10 2.15
C LEU A 285 -4.87 16.49 1.54
N ARG A 286 -5.88 17.00 0.87
CA ARG A 286 -5.83 18.31 0.18
C ARG A 286 -5.59 19.50 1.13
N GLY A 287 -6.11 19.41 2.36
CA GLY A 287 -5.95 20.46 3.37
C GLY A 287 -4.62 20.42 4.14
N ALA A 288 -3.84 19.35 4.01
CA ALA A 288 -2.57 19.21 4.72
C ALA A 288 -1.49 20.12 4.12
N ALA A 289 -0.69 20.75 4.97
CA ALA A 289 0.48 21.50 4.56
C ALA A 289 1.66 20.59 4.19
N ALA A 290 1.74 19.43 4.83
CA ALA A 290 2.66 18.34 4.50
C ALA A 290 2.10 17.00 5.03
N LEU A 291 2.52 15.88 4.47
CA LEU A 291 2.27 14.55 5.03
C LEU A 291 3.57 14.00 5.62
N ALA A 292 3.51 13.49 6.86
CA ALA A 292 4.63 12.82 7.51
C ALA A 292 4.47 11.28 7.45
N LEU A 293 5.52 10.60 6.95
CA LEU A 293 5.62 9.14 6.93
C LEU A 293 7.00 8.72 7.44
N THR A 294 7.18 8.79 8.74
CA THR A 294 8.44 8.56 9.46
C THR A 294 8.61 7.09 9.87
N SER A 295 8.27 6.17 8.97
CA SER A 295 8.26 4.73 9.26
C SER A 295 9.66 4.17 9.47
N TYR A 296 9.83 3.26 10.43
CA TYR A 296 11.03 2.42 10.58
C TYR A 296 11.20 1.43 9.41
N GLN A 297 10.11 1.13 8.71
CA GLN A 297 10.12 0.39 7.45
C GLN A 297 8.79 0.59 6.73
N GLU A 298 8.85 0.97 5.46
CA GLU A 298 7.68 1.14 4.60
C GLU A 298 7.96 0.60 3.20
N ASN A 299 7.14 -0.37 2.77
CA ASN A 299 7.38 -1.04 1.49
C ASN A 299 7.15 -0.14 0.27
N PHE A 300 6.09 0.68 0.30
CA PHE A 300 5.80 1.61 -0.80
C PHE A 300 5.43 3.01 -0.29
N GLY A 301 4.52 3.08 0.69
CA GLY A 301 4.05 4.37 1.19
C GLY A 301 2.99 5.00 0.30
N LEU A 302 1.94 4.25 -0.03
CA LEU A 302 0.86 4.72 -0.91
C LEU A 302 0.28 6.08 -0.49
N CYS A 303 0.16 6.33 0.83
CA CYS A 303 -0.31 7.63 1.34
C CYS A 303 0.61 8.79 0.98
N ALA A 304 1.93 8.57 0.85
CA ALA A 304 2.85 9.59 0.37
C ALA A 304 2.60 9.91 -1.10
N VAL A 305 2.40 8.89 -1.95
CA VAL A 305 2.07 9.09 -3.37
C VAL A 305 0.74 9.83 -3.53
N GLU A 306 -0.27 9.49 -2.72
CA GLU A 306 -1.57 10.18 -2.71
C GLU A 306 -1.45 11.64 -2.25
N ALA A 307 -0.63 11.94 -1.24
CA ALA A 307 -0.35 13.31 -0.84
C ALA A 307 0.33 14.09 -1.96
N LEU A 308 1.36 13.51 -2.59
CA LEU A 308 2.03 14.11 -3.74
C LEU A 308 1.08 14.34 -4.93
N ALA A 309 0.15 13.42 -5.19
CA ALA A 309 -0.90 13.60 -6.19
C ALA A 309 -1.78 14.83 -5.91
N CYS A 310 -2.09 15.09 -4.64
CA CYS A 310 -2.78 16.30 -4.20
C CYS A 310 -1.89 17.56 -4.22
N GLY A 311 -0.59 17.43 -4.50
CA GLY A 311 0.39 18.52 -4.43
C GLY A 311 0.79 18.87 -3.00
N VAL A 312 0.62 17.95 -2.08
CA VAL A 312 1.06 18.03 -0.69
C VAL A 312 2.44 17.41 -0.58
N PRO A 313 3.47 18.16 -0.19
CA PRO A 313 4.82 17.64 -0.04
C PRO A 313 4.89 16.67 1.14
N VAL A 314 5.91 15.81 1.15
CA VAL A 314 6.04 14.76 2.16
C VAL A 314 7.32 14.90 2.97
N VAL A 315 7.25 14.53 4.25
CA VAL A 315 8.41 14.31 5.13
C VAL A 315 8.50 12.81 5.37
N VAL A 316 9.54 12.18 4.86
CA VAL A 316 9.70 10.71 4.92
C VAL A 316 11.02 10.32 5.57
N SER A 317 11.06 9.13 6.17
CA SER A 317 12.31 8.52 6.61
C SER A 317 13.05 7.86 5.43
N PRO A 318 14.38 7.63 5.51
CA PRO A 318 15.13 6.86 4.51
C PRO A 318 14.66 5.40 4.37
N HIS A 319 13.90 4.89 5.35
CA HIS A 319 13.35 3.54 5.36
C HIS A 319 11.99 3.40 4.64
N VAL A 320 11.52 4.47 4.02
CA VAL A 320 10.43 4.42 3.04
C VAL A 320 11.06 4.12 1.68
N ASN A 321 10.70 3.01 1.05
CA ASN A 321 11.35 2.58 -0.21
C ASN A 321 11.20 3.58 -1.37
N LEU A 322 10.29 4.54 -1.28
CA LEU A 322 10.14 5.66 -2.23
C LEU A 322 10.99 6.89 -1.87
N ALA A 323 11.73 6.87 -0.75
CA ALA A 323 12.53 8.02 -0.35
C ALA A 323 13.54 8.48 -1.43
N PRO A 324 14.25 7.59 -2.15
CA PRO A 324 15.15 7.99 -3.23
C PRO A 324 14.44 8.73 -4.37
N GLU A 325 13.26 8.29 -4.79
CA GLU A 325 12.48 8.93 -5.84
C GLU A 325 11.92 10.29 -5.40
N ILE A 326 11.47 10.39 -4.14
CA ILE A 326 10.98 11.63 -3.54
C ILE A 326 12.10 12.67 -3.46
N GLU A 327 13.30 12.26 -3.04
CA GLU A 327 14.48 13.10 -2.91
C GLU A 327 14.95 13.58 -4.29
N ALA A 328 15.13 12.67 -5.24
CA ALA A 328 15.57 12.96 -6.59
C ALA A 328 14.62 13.91 -7.34
N ALA A 329 13.32 13.81 -7.09
CA ALA A 329 12.31 14.71 -7.65
C ALA A 329 12.19 16.04 -6.91
N GLY A 330 12.81 16.21 -5.74
CA GLY A 330 12.60 17.36 -4.88
C GLY A 330 11.17 17.48 -4.38
N ALA A 331 10.45 16.35 -4.21
CA ALA A 331 9.03 16.31 -3.89
C ALA A 331 8.72 16.31 -2.38
N GLY A 332 9.75 16.28 -1.55
CA GLY A 332 9.60 16.22 -0.10
C GLY A 332 10.93 16.40 0.63
N TRP A 333 10.95 16.05 1.87
CA TRP A 333 12.15 15.99 2.72
C TRP A 333 12.39 14.53 3.14
N VAL A 334 13.61 14.07 2.97
CA VAL A 334 14.07 12.79 3.53
C VAL A 334 14.88 13.10 4.77
N THR A 335 14.50 12.56 5.93
CA THR A 335 15.12 12.88 7.22
C THR A 335 15.39 11.63 8.04
N PRO A 336 16.57 11.52 8.68
CA PRO A 336 16.87 10.42 9.60
C PRO A 336 15.84 10.29 10.72
N LEU A 337 15.67 9.08 11.24
CA LEU A 337 14.80 8.79 12.39
C LEU A 337 15.53 9.12 13.70
N GLU A 338 15.86 10.39 13.88
CA GLU A 338 16.51 10.97 15.03
C GLU A 338 15.71 12.21 15.47
N LEU A 339 15.53 12.38 16.78
CA LEU A 339 14.68 13.42 17.33
C LEU A 339 15.07 14.82 16.82
N ASP A 340 16.35 15.15 16.87
CA ASP A 340 16.85 16.48 16.47
C ASP A 340 16.75 16.70 14.96
N ALA A 341 17.01 15.67 14.15
CA ALA A 341 16.87 15.73 12.69
C ALA A 341 15.41 15.95 12.30
N LEU A 342 14.50 15.18 12.86
CA LEU A 342 13.05 15.33 12.65
C LEU A 342 12.56 16.72 13.10
N THR A 343 13.01 17.21 14.26
CA THR A 343 12.62 18.53 14.78
C THR A 343 13.08 19.64 13.85
N ARG A 344 14.31 19.58 13.33
CA ARG A 344 14.81 20.55 12.34
C ARG A 344 14.03 20.49 11.04
N THR A 345 13.85 19.27 10.49
CA THR A 345 13.11 19.11 9.23
C THR A 345 11.66 19.57 9.34
N LEU A 346 11.00 19.31 10.47
CA LEU A 346 9.65 19.84 10.73
C LEU A 346 9.67 21.36 10.79
N ALA A 347 10.59 21.98 11.53
CA ALA A 347 10.70 23.45 11.59
C ALA A 347 10.90 24.06 10.19
N ASP A 348 11.78 23.49 9.36
CA ASP A 348 12.00 23.92 7.98
C ASP A 348 10.72 23.74 7.14
N THR A 349 10.03 22.61 7.31
CA THR A 349 8.78 22.32 6.62
C THR A 349 7.68 23.33 7.01
N LEU A 350 7.57 23.69 8.28
CA LEU A 350 6.53 24.60 8.76
C LEU A 350 6.80 26.07 8.40
N SER A 351 8.08 26.47 8.39
CA SER A 351 8.48 27.87 8.18
C SER A 351 8.34 28.35 6.73
N ASP A 352 8.61 27.51 5.72
CA ASP A 352 8.69 27.92 4.31
C ASP A 352 7.51 27.41 3.47
N ALA A 353 6.46 28.24 3.37
CA ALA A 353 5.30 27.96 2.51
C ALA A 353 5.69 27.87 1.02
N GLY A 354 6.68 28.63 0.57
CA GLY A 354 7.19 28.59 -0.80
C GLY A 354 7.89 27.27 -1.11
N ALA A 355 8.70 26.75 -0.18
CA ALA A 355 9.32 25.42 -0.33
C ALA A 355 8.24 24.32 -0.36
N ARG A 356 7.22 24.39 0.49
CA ARG A 356 6.10 23.44 0.44
C ARG A 356 5.41 23.46 -0.93
N ALA A 357 5.12 24.65 -1.46
CA ALA A 357 4.47 24.79 -2.76
C ALA A 357 5.32 24.22 -3.91
N ARG A 358 6.63 24.55 -3.95
CA ARG A 358 7.57 24.02 -4.97
C ARG A 358 7.65 22.49 -4.90
N ARG A 359 7.82 21.93 -3.69
CA ARG A 359 7.92 20.47 -3.50
C ARG A 359 6.61 19.76 -3.82
N GLY A 360 5.48 20.37 -3.48
CA GLY A 360 4.15 19.84 -3.85
C GLY A 360 3.94 19.81 -5.37
N ALA A 361 4.36 20.84 -6.10
CA ALA A 361 4.30 20.87 -7.56
C ALA A 361 5.21 19.79 -8.19
N ALA A 362 6.43 19.64 -7.69
CA ALA A 362 7.34 18.57 -8.10
C ALA A 362 6.76 17.18 -7.83
N GLY A 363 6.07 17.02 -6.69
CA GLY A 363 5.38 15.80 -6.32
C GLY A 363 4.25 15.43 -7.28
N ARG A 364 3.41 16.37 -7.68
CA ARG A 364 2.35 16.12 -8.71
C ARG A 364 2.95 15.65 -10.02
N GLU A 365 4.03 16.28 -10.47
CA GLU A 365 4.70 15.89 -11.70
C GLU A 365 5.32 14.50 -11.62
N LEU A 366 5.96 14.17 -10.48
CA LEU A 366 6.46 12.81 -10.22
C LEU A 366 5.34 11.77 -10.32
N VAL A 367 4.20 12.04 -9.66
CA VAL A 367 3.05 11.12 -9.68
C VAL A 367 2.49 10.97 -11.09
N ARG A 368 2.28 12.06 -11.80
CA ARG A 368 1.76 12.03 -13.17
C ARG A 368 2.62 11.17 -14.10
N ARG A 369 3.95 11.26 -13.98
CA ARG A 369 4.89 10.52 -14.85
C ARG A 369 5.04 9.06 -14.47
N ARG A 370 5.06 8.74 -13.17
CA ARG A 370 5.51 7.42 -12.71
C ARG A 370 4.46 6.60 -11.99
N PHE A 371 3.44 7.23 -11.41
CA PHE A 371 2.50 6.59 -10.49
C PHE A 371 1.03 6.74 -10.94
N SER A 372 0.76 7.18 -12.18
CA SER A 372 -0.60 7.10 -12.72
C SER A 372 -0.96 5.64 -13.04
N TRP A 373 -2.19 5.23 -12.75
CA TRP A 373 -2.64 3.87 -13.05
C TRP A 373 -2.52 3.51 -14.53
N GLU A 374 -2.70 4.47 -15.44
CA GLU A 374 -2.51 4.24 -16.87
C GLU A 374 -1.06 3.83 -17.21
N ALA A 375 -0.07 4.55 -16.66
CA ALA A 375 1.33 4.22 -16.87
C ALA A 375 1.69 2.86 -16.25
N ILE A 376 1.16 2.56 -15.06
CA ILE A 376 1.38 1.30 -14.36
C ILE A 376 0.73 0.13 -15.12
N ALA A 377 -0.50 0.29 -15.62
CA ALA A 377 -1.18 -0.76 -16.36
C ALA A 377 -0.40 -1.15 -17.63
N ARG A 378 0.14 -0.18 -18.38
CA ARG A 378 0.99 -0.45 -19.55
C ARG A 378 2.27 -1.22 -19.18
N GLN A 379 2.93 -0.87 -18.07
CA GLN A 379 4.10 -1.61 -17.59
C GLN A 379 3.72 -3.05 -17.22
N LEU A 380 2.60 -3.27 -16.52
CA LEU A 380 2.12 -4.61 -16.18
C LEU A 380 1.78 -5.44 -17.41
N VAL A 381 1.17 -4.84 -18.45
CA VAL A 381 0.91 -5.52 -19.73
C VAL A 381 2.22 -6.05 -20.31
N SER A 382 3.27 -5.24 -20.38
CA SER A 382 4.57 -5.68 -20.87
C SER A 382 5.16 -6.84 -20.03
N VAL A 383 5.02 -6.80 -18.69
CA VAL A 383 5.44 -7.90 -17.82
C VAL A 383 4.66 -9.19 -18.14
N TYR A 384 3.34 -9.08 -18.36
CA TYR A 384 2.51 -10.25 -18.67
C TYR A 384 2.81 -10.83 -20.06
N GLU A 385 3.10 -9.98 -21.05
CA GLU A 385 3.48 -10.42 -22.39
C GLU A 385 4.79 -11.22 -22.37
N VAL A 386 5.81 -10.72 -21.69
CA VAL A 386 7.09 -11.42 -21.50
C VAL A 386 6.87 -12.75 -20.76
N SER A 387 6.11 -12.72 -19.65
CA SER A 387 5.81 -13.92 -18.86
C SER A 387 5.10 -15.00 -19.68
N ARG A 388 4.21 -14.61 -20.59
CA ARG A 388 3.49 -15.53 -21.50
C ARG A 388 4.43 -16.18 -22.52
N GLN A 389 5.35 -15.42 -23.09
CA GLN A 389 6.32 -15.92 -24.07
C GLN A 389 7.27 -16.95 -23.45
N GLU A 390 7.77 -16.70 -22.25
CA GLU A 390 8.66 -17.63 -21.54
C GLU A 390 7.94 -18.94 -21.15
N GLY A 391 6.66 -18.87 -20.80
CA GLY A 391 5.83 -20.05 -20.51
C GLY A 391 5.66 -20.98 -21.72
N HIS A 392 5.57 -20.43 -22.93
CA HIS A 392 5.45 -21.21 -24.17
C HIS A 392 6.79 -21.81 -24.64
N ALA A 393 7.92 -21.17 -24.32
CA ALA A 393 9.25 -21.66 -24.67
C ALA A 393 9.73 -22.82 -23.78
N SER A 394 9.10 -23.04 -22.62
CA SER A 394 9.45 -24.07 -21.64
C SER A 394 8.52 -25.30 -21.68
N SER A 395 7.51 -25.31 -22.57
CA SER A 395 6.55 -26.41 -22.81
C SER A 395 6.97 -27.23 -24.03
#